data_708e38677431897fdfb3bd753fc59513
#
_entry.id   708e38677431897fdfb3bd753fc59513
#
_cell.length_a   1.000
_cell.length_b   1.000
_cell.length_c   1.000
_cell.angle_alpha   90.00
_cell.angle_beta   90.00
_cell.angle_gamma   90.00
#
_symmetry.space_group_name_H-M   'P 1'
#
loop_
_entity.id
_entity.type
_entity.pdbx_description
1 polymer ?
#
loop_
_entity_poly.entity_id
_entity_poly.type
_entity_poly.pdbx_seq_one_letter_code
_entity_poly.pdbx_strand_id
1 'polypeptide(L)'
;MTLKQLVVAISLGLALAGSAVAETIVINEPEVRTIVVKQGYGDPVLVERDGDLWRARSLNKTGEGEVTLFVNADGQVLGAADVARTRITETTTTTTTTSAVPAPAPAPVTEATVSTIVMNAGFHNVHDIDFLDSKGVWKAEADDITGEDYELHVDATSGRIVHVEDD
;
A
#
# COMPACT_ATOMS: atom_id res chain seq x y z
N MET A 1 33.40 -21.41 -9.69
CA MET A 1 33.04 -21.42 -8.26
C MET A 1 31.56 -21.54 -8.14
N THR A 2 31.07 -22.68 -7.66
CA THR A 2 29.66 -23.10 -7.72
C THR A 2 28.98 -22.65 -6.43
N LEU A 3 27.93 -21.77 -6.56
CA LEU A 3 27.12 -21.32 -5.44
C LEU A 3 26.21 -22.49 -5.02
N LYS A 4 26.40 -23.01 -3.83
CA LYS A 4 25.56 -24.05 -3.24
C LYS A 4 24.26 -23.44 -2.75
N GLN A 5 23.14 -23.80 -3.36
CA GLN A 5 21.81 -23.55 -2.82
C GLN A 5 21.62 -24.36 -1.54
N LEU A 6 21.35 -23.66 -0.44
CA LEU A 6 20.93 -24.28 0.81
C LEU A 6 19.42 -24.53 0.75
N VAL A 7 19.04 -25.76 0.40
CA VAL A 7 17.66 -26.24 0.51
C VAL A 7 17.46 -26.67 1.96
N VAL A 8 16.68 -25.92 2.73
CA VAL A 8 16.21 -26.35 4.06
C VAL A 8 14.99 -27.25 3.85
N ALA A 9 15.21 -28.56 3.93
CA ALA A 9 14.13 -29.53 3.98
C ALA A 9 13.51 -29.55 5.37
N ILE A 10 12.27 -29.11 5.50
CA ILE A 10 11.47 -29.28 6.72
C ILE A 10 10.86 -30.68 6.67
N SER A 11 11.35 -31.56 7.53
CA SER A 11 10.84 -32.92 7.72
C SER A 11 9.49 -32.89 8.43
N LEU A 12 8.53 -33.54 7.80
CA LEU A 12 7.18 -33.81 8.28
C LEU A 12 7.23 -34.78 9.48
N GLY A 13 6.92 -34.34 10.67
CA GLY A 13 6.75 -35.12 11.88
C GLY A 13 5.28 -35.10 12.34
N LEU A 14 4.76 -36.29 12.53
CA LEU A 14 3.39 -36.76 12.75
C LEU A 14 2.70 -36.17 13.99
N ALA A 15 1.46 -35.79 13.79
CA ALA A 15 0.29 -35.58 14.66
C ALA A 15 0.41 -35.69 16.19
N LEU A 16 0.05 -34.59 16.84
CA LEU A 16 -0.76 -34.56 18.05
C LEU A 16 -1.72 -33.37 17.94
N ALA A 17 -3.03 -33.63 18.11
CA ALA A 17 -4.07 -32.63 18.08
C ALA A 17 -3.95 -31.69 19.29
N GLY A 18 -3.14 -30.66 19.14
CA GLY A 18 -3.12 -29.50 19.97
C GLY A 18 -3.58 -28.35 19.09
N SER A 19 -4.58 -27.58 19.51
CA SER A 19 -4.97 -26.34 18.88
C SER A 19 -3.73 -25.47 18.72
N ALA A 20 -3.16 -25.46 17.53
CA ALA A 20 -2.13 -24.49 17.18
C ALA A 20 -2.82 -23.12 17.18
N VAL A 21 -2.69 -22.40 18.28
CA VAL A 21 -2.90 -20.97 18.28
C VAL A 21 -1.86 -20.46 17.29
N ALA A 22 -2.29 -20.00 16.14
CA ALA A 22 -1.41 -19.30 15.21
C ALA A 22 -0.87 -18.10 16.00
N GLU A 23 0.40 -18.19 16.39
CA GLU A 23 1.09 -17.08 16.99
C GLU A 23 1.15 -16.00 15.91
N THR A 24 0.29 -14.99 16.03
CA THR A 24 0.32 -13.83 15.15
C THR A 24 1.66 -13.15 15.41
N ILE A 25 2.61 -13.32 14.51
CA ILE A 25 3.89 -12.61 14.56
C ILE A 25 3.54 -11.14 14.37
N VAL A 26 3.46 -10.41 15.47
CA VAL A 26 3.23 -8.96 15.44
C VAL A 26 4.59 -8.32 15.24
N ILE A 27 4.93 -8.00 13.98
CA ILE A 27 6.12 -7.21 13.69
C ILE A 27 5.98 -5.82 14.33
N ASN A 28 7.09 -5.30 14.83
CA ASN A 28 7.17 -3.99 15.47
C ASN A 28 7.97 -2.98 14.62
N GLU A 29 7.97 -1.72 15.00
CA GLU A 29 8.66 -0.66 14.24
C GLU A 29 10.15 -0.96 13.96
N PRO A 30 10.99 -1.40 14.91
CA PRO A 30 12.38 -1.76 14.64
C PRO A 30 12.55 -2.89 13.61
N GLU A 31 11.63 -3.86 13.61
CA GLU A 31 11.63 -4.95 12.63
C GLU A 31 11.27 -4.43 11.23
N VAL A 32 10.28 -3.54 11.12
CA VAL A 32 9.91 -2.88 9.87
C VAL A 32 11.10 -2.11 9.29
N ARG A 33 11.81 -1.31 10.10
CA ARG A 33 13.04 -0.62 9.68
C ARG A 33 14.07 -1.60 9.13
N THR A 34 14.28 -2.69 9.84
CA THR A 34 15.22 -3.74 9.42
C THR A 34 14.81 -4.38 8.09
N ILE A 35 13.52 -4.64 7.89
CA ILE A 35 12.98 -5.20 6.65
C ILE A 35 13.22 -4.25 5.49
N VAL A 36 12.86 -2.98 5.62
CA VAL A 36 13.01 -1.94 4.59
C VAL A 36 14.47 -1.81 4.16
N VAL A 37 15.40 -1.72 5.11
CA VAL A 37 16.84 -1.62 4.82
C VAL A 37 17.36 -2.89 4.14
N LYS A 38 16.93 -4.09 4.56
CA LYS A 38 17.31 -5.36 3.92
C LYS A 38 16.83 -5.48 2.47
N GLN A 39 15.73 -4.81 2.12
CA GLN A 39 15.22 -4.74 0.75
C GLN A 39 15.99 -3.73 -0.14
N GLY A 40 16.99 -3.05 0.42
CA GLY A 40 17.85 -2.11 -0.29
C GLY A 40 17.38 -0.66 -0.30
N TYR A 41 16.34 -0.33 0.44
CA TYR A 41 15.90 1.05 0.65
C TYR A 41 16.74 1.73 1.74
N GLY A 42 16.68 3.06 1.81
CA GLY A 42 17.32 3.82 2.89
C GLY A 42 16.73 3.51 4.27
N ASP A 43 17.37 3.96 5.34
CA ASP A 43 16.77 3.88 6.67
C ASP A 43 15.52 4.75 6.74
N PRO A 44 14.34 4.19 7.10
CA PRO A 44 13.09 4.94 7.10
C PRO A 44 13.11 6.16 8.02
N VAL A 45 12.72 7.32 7.50
CA VAL A 45 12.55 8.55 8.28
C VAL A 45 11.26 8.56 9.09
N LEU A 46 10.27 7.76 8.66
CA LEU A 46 8.99 7.60 9.35
C LEU A 46 8.56 6.14 9.24
N VAL A 47 8.07 5.56 10.33
CA VAL A 47 7.39 4.26 10.37
C VAL A 47 6.17 4.40 11.26
N GLU A 48 5.00 4.09 10.73
CA GLU A 48 3.73 4.20 11.46
C GLU A 48 2.76 3.07 11.09
N ARG A 49 1.79 2.80 11.95
CA ARG A 49 0.71 1.85 11.64
C ARG A 49 -0.32 2.50 10.73
N ASP A 50 -0.74 1.75 9.71
CA ASP A 50 -1.79 2.13 8.77
C ASP A 50 -2.77 0.94 8.61
N GLY A 51 -3.71 0.84 9.52
CA GLY A 51 -4.57 -0.33 9.66
C GLY A 51 -3.76 -1.58 10.03
N ASP A 52 -3.89 -2.64 9.22
CA ASP A 52 -3.17 -3.91 9.41
C ASP A 52 -1.75 -3.88 8.83
N LEU A 53 -1.40 -2.81 8.12
CA LEU A 53 -0.10 -2.60 7.52
C LEU A 53 0.77 -1.67 8.37
N TRP A 54 2.06 -1.68 8.08
CA TRP A 54 2.99 -0.65 8.47
C TRP A 54 3.31 0.21 7.24
N ARG A 55 3.24 1.52 7.38
CA ARG A 55 3.69 2.48 6.38
C ARG A 55 5.06 3.00 6.78
N ALA A 56 6.02 2.94 5.86
CA ALA A 56 7.38 3.44 6.05
C ALA A 56 7.72 4.43 4.93
N ARG A 57 8.25 5.61 5.29
CA ARG A 57 8.84 6.54 4.33
C ARG A 57 10.36 6.41 4.34
N SER A 58 10.95 6.21 3.19
CA SER A 58 12.37 5.96 3.03
C SER A 58 12.91 6.58 1.74
N LEU A 59 14.22 6.66 1.61
CA LEU A 59 14.83 6.91 0.30
C LEU A 59 14.66 5.65 -0.57
N ASN A 60 14.50 5.86 -1.87
CA ASN A 60 14.47 4.76 -2.84
C ASN A 60 15.81 4.01 -2.87
N LYS A 61 15.89 2.91 -3.63
CA LYS A 61 17.09 2.04 -3.71
C LYS A 61 18.31 2.73 -4.32
N THR A 62 18.12 3.82 -5.07
CA THR A 62 19.22 4.62 -5.63
C THR A 62 19.70 5.69 -4.66
N GLY A 63 18.99 5.93 -3.56
CA GLY A 63 19.24 7.02 -2.62
C GLY A 63 18.72 8.37 -3.10
N GLU A 64 18.01 8.41 -4.22
CA GLU A 64 17.43 9.59 -4.84
C GLU A 64 15.91 9.54 -4.72
N GLY A 65 15.32 10.54 -4.07
CA GLY A 65 13.87 10.61 -3.89
C GLY A 65 13.35 9.79 -2.70
N GLU A 66 12.20 10.21 -2.21
CA GLU A 66 11.49 9.58 -1.10
C GLU A 66 10.38 8.67 -1.64
N VAL A 67 10.27 7.48 -1.06
CA VAL A 67 9.23 6.50 -1.40
C VAL A 67 8.45 6.09 -0.17
N THR A 68 7.17 5.78 -0.36
CA THR A 68 6.32 5.17 0.66
C THR A 68 6.21 3.67 0.41
N LEU A 69 6.49 2.90 1.44
CA LEU A 69 6.47 1.44 1.44
C LEU A 69 5.41 0.95 2.41
N PHE A 70 4.79 -0.16 2.08
CA PHE A 70 3.88 -0.86 2.99
C PHE A 70 4.46 -2.21 3.38
N VAL A 71 4.37 -2.58 4.65
CA VAL A 71 4.85 -3.86 5.16
C VAL A 71 3.71 -4.56 5.89
N ASN A 72 3.37 -5.77 5.47
CA ASN A 72 2.31 -6.56 6.11
C ASN A 72 2.81 -7.26 7.39
N ALA A 73 1.90 -7.95 8.09
CA ALA A 73 2.22 -8.69 9.31
C ALA A 73 3.26 -9.80 9.11
N ASP A 74 3.39 -10.33 7.89
CA ASP A 74 4.37 -11.36 7.54
C ASP A 74 5.75 -10.77 7.19
N GLY A 75 5.91 -9.45 7.27
CA GLY A 75 7.15 -8.76 6.93
C GLY A 75 7.41 -8.63 5.43
N GLN A 76 6.40 -8.77 4.59
CA GLN A 76 6.51 -8.56 3.15
C GLN A 76 6.33 -7.07 2.83
N VAL A 77 7.19 -6.55 1.97
CA VAL A 77 7.03 -5.21 1.39
C VAL A 77 6.07 -5.31 0.22
N LEU A 78 5.01 -4.52 0.27
CA LEU A 78 3.96 -4.45 -0.74
C LEU A 78 4.11 -3.18 -1.57
N GLY A 79 3.80 -3.26 -2.86
CA GLY A 79 3.69 -2.11 -3.74
C GLY A 79 2.44 -1.26 -3.43
N ALA A 80 2.48 0.01 -3.81
CA ALA A 80 1.35 0.92 -3.64
C ALA A 80 0.11 0.43 -4.37
N ALA A 81 0.27 -0.09 -5.59
CA ALA A 81 -0.81 -0.63 -6.40
C ALA A 81 -1.52 -1.82 -5.72
N ASP A 82 -0.77 -2.76 -5.16
CA ASP A 82 -1.32 -3.92 -4.45
C ASP A 82 -2.15 -3.49 -3.24
N VAL A 83 -1.63 -2.54 -2.47
CA VAL A 83 -2.33 -2.00 -1.29
C VAL A 83 -3.59 -1.24 -1.71
N ALA A 84 -3.53 -0.42 -2.75
CA ALA A 84 -4.67 0.33 -3.26
C ALA A 84 -5.76 -0.63 -3.78
N ARG A 85 -5.41 -1.64 -4.57
CA ARG A 85 -6.34 -2.68 -5.05
C ARG A 85 -7.02 -3.44 -3.90
N THR A 86 -6.26 -3.82 -2.87
CA THR A 86 -6.82 -4.50 -1.69
C THR A 86 -7.83 -3.61 -0.97
N ARG A 87 -7.51 -2.35 -0.74
CA ARG A 87 -8.41 -1.38 -0.09
C ARG A 87 -9.69 -1.13 -0.87
N ILE A 88 -9.61 -1.08 -2.21
CA ILE A 88 -10.79 -0.96 -3.08
C ILE A 88 -11.70 -2.18 -2.89
N THR A 89 -11.15 -3.39 -2.89
CA THR A 89 -11.91 -4.64 -2.74
C THR A 89 -12.61 -4.73 -1.39
N GLU A 90 -11.93 -4.40 -0.29
CA GLU A 90 -12.49 -4.40 1.06
C GLU A 90 -13.67 -3.44 1.20
N THR A 91 -13.56 -2.26 0.59
CA THR A 91 -14.64 -1.25 0.62
C THR A 91 -15.90 -1.72 -0.10
N THR A 92 -15.76 -2.44 -1.21
CA THR A 92 -16.91 -2.96 -1.97
C THR A 92 -17.67 -4.02 -1.17
N THR A 93 -17.01 -4.73 -0.26
CA THR A 93 -17.61 -5.79 0.56
C THR A 93 -18.31 -5.24 1.81
N THR A 94 -17.99 -4.04 2.29
CA THR A 94 -18.48 -3.48 3.56
C THR A 94 -19.56 -2.41 3.36
N THR A 95 -20.47 -2.54 2.38
CA THR A 95 -21.67 -1.70 2.31
C THR A 95 -22.72 -2.21 3.29
N THR A 96 -22.45 -2.13 4.58
CA THR A 96 -23.44 -2.32 5.63
C THR A 96 -23.81 -0.95 6.20
N THR A 97 -25.02 -0.56 5.91
CA THR A 97 -25.82 0.57 6.38
C THR A 97 -25.49 0.95 7.84
N THR A 98 -24.70 1.99 8.05
CA THR A 98 -24.73 2.71 9.30
C THR A 98 -25.24 4.10 9.02
N SER A 99 -26.45 4.41 9.52
CA SER A 99 -27.06 5.74 9.49
C SER A 99 -26.10 6.71 10.18
N ALA A 100 -25.34 7.44 9.39
CA ALA A 100 -24.47 8.50 9.89
C ALA A 100 -25.21 9.84 9.87
N VAL A 101 -25.10 10.53 10.99
CA VAL A 101 -25.39 11.98 11.10
C VAL A 101 -24.72 12.71 9.94
N PRO A 102 -25.39 13.65 9.24
CA PRO A 102 -24.78 14.34 8.11
C PRO A 102 -23.55 15.12 8.59
N ALA A 103 -22.39 14.64 8.21
CA ALA A 103 -21.16 15.42 8.28
C ALA A 103 -21.26 16.58 7.26
N PRO A 104 -20.62 17.74 7.52
CA PRO A 104 -20.54 18.81 6.52
C PRO A 104 -20.02 18.23 5.21
N ALA A 105 -20.63 18.65 4.09
CA ALA A 105 -20.25 18.17 2.77
C ALA A 105 -18.73 18.31 2.59
N PRO A 106 -18.03 17.25 2.19
CA PRO A 106 -16.59 17.35 1.94
C PRO A 106 -16.34 18.42 0.87
N ALA A 107 -15.26 19.17 1.03
CA ALA A 107 -14.83 20.11 0.00
C ALA A 107 -14.59 19.34 -1.31
N PRO A 108 -14.92 19.95 -2.47
CA PRO A 108 -14.73 19.28 -3.76
C PRO A 108 -13.26 18.86 -3.93
N VAL A 109 -13.06 17.64 -4.38
CA VAL A 109 -11.72 17.14 -4.72
C VAL A 109 -11.19 17.94 -5.92
N THR A 110 -10.01 18.49 -5.77
CA THR A 110 -9.31 19.25 -6.82
C THR A 110 -8.12 18.47 -7.34
N GLU A 111 -7.56 18.84 -8.48
CA GLU A 111 -6.34 18.26 -9.04
C GLU A 111 -5.20 18.18 -8.01
N ALA A 112 -4.93 19.28 -7.29
CA ALA A 112 -3.92 19.30 -6.24
C ALA A 112 -4.23 18.32 -5.09
N THR A 113 -5.51 18.12 -4.79
CA THR A 113 -5.96 17.15 -3.79
C THR A 113 -5.76 15.73 -4.31
N VAL A 114 -6.04 15.47 -5.60
CA VAL A 114 -5.83 14.16 -6.25
C VAL A 114 -4.36 13.78 -6.16
N SER A 115 -3.45 14.66 -6.57
CA SER A 115 -2.01 14.43 -6.45
C SER A 115 -1.61 14.04 -5.01
N THR A 116 -2.12 14.77 -4.02
CA THR A 116 -1.85 14.47 -2.60
C THR A 116 -2.41 13.10 -2.18
N ILE A 117 -3.61 12.73 -2.63
CA ILE A 117 -4.25 11.44 -2.33
C ILE A 117 -3.41 10.31 -2.91
N VAL A 118 -3.00 10.43 -4.18
CA VAL A 118 -2.21 9.41 -4.89
C VAL A 118 -0.84 9.24 -4.24
N MET A 119 -0.15 10.34 -3.91
CA MET A 119 1.12 10.28 -3.18
C MET A 119 0.97 9.64 -1.79
N ASN A 120 -0.09 9.98 -1.04
CA ASN A 120 -0.36 9.36 0.26
C ASN A 120 -0.70 7.87 0.16
N ALA A 121 -1.20 7.41 -0.98
CA ALA A 121 -1.41 5.99 -1.25
C ALA A 121 -0.11 5.23 -1.56
N GLY A 122 1.02 5.93 -1.72
CA GLY A 122 2.33 5.34 -1.90
C GLY A 122 2.87 5.41 -3.33
N PHE A 123 2.14 6.04 -4.23
CA PHE A 123 2.60 6.33 -5.59
C PHE A 123 3.48 7.58 -5.61
N HIS A 124 4.25 7.77 -6.67
CA HIS A 124 5.12 8.93 -6.88
C HIS A 124 5.07 9.35 -8.36
N ASN A 125 5.75 10.44 -8.71
CA ASN A 125 5.75 10.97 -10.08
C ASN A 125 4.34 11.13 -10.66
N VAL A 126 3.40 11.67 -9.87
CA VAL A 126 1.99 11.85 -10.28
C VAL A 126 1.91 12.85 -11.42
N HIS A 127 1.31 12.45 -12.53
CA HIS A 127 1.18 13.25 -13.75
C HIS A 127 -0.16 12.97 -14.46
N ASP A 128 -0.43 13.68 -15.54
CA ASP A 128 -1.62 13.53 -16.39
C ASP A 128 -2.94 13.41 -15.62
N ILE A 129 -3.16 14.40 -14.72
CA ILE A 129 -4.38 14.46 -13.90
C ILE A 129 -5.51 15.12 -14.67
N ASP A 130 -6.55 14.33 -15.01
CA ASP A 130 -7.71 14.78 -15.77
C ASP A 130 -9.03 14.47 -15.04
N PHE A 131 -10.01 15.38 -15.15
CA PHE A 131 -11.35 15.14 -14.63
C PHE A 131 -12.26 14.49 -15.67
N LEU A 132 -12.77 13.30 -15.37
CA LEU A 132 -13.70 12.56 -16.23
C LEU A 132 -15.16 12.84 -15.81
N ASP A 133 -15.73 13.92 -16.32
CA ASP A 133 -17.09 14.41 -15.98
C ASP A 133 -18.15 13.30 -16.05
N SER A 134 -18.14 12.49 -17.09
CA SER A 134 -19.14 11.44 -17.32
C SER A 134 -19.14 10.34 -16.26
N LYS A 135 -18.00 10.17 -15.57
CA LYS A 135 -17.80 9.16 -14.53
C LYS A 135 -17.80 9.76 -13.11
N GLY A 136 -17.64 11.08 -12.99
CA GLY A 136 -17.50 11.76 -11.67
C GLY A 136 -16.21 11.38 -10.94
N VAL A 137 -15.15 11.07 -11.68
CA VAL A 137 -13.85 10.69 -11.13
C VAL A 137 -12.73 11.52 -11.76
N TRP A 138 -11.65 11.63 -11.03
CA TRP A 138 -10.36 12.09 -11.53
C TRP A 138 -9.54 10.89 -11.99
N LYS A 139 -8.97 10.95 -13.18
CA LYS A 139 -7.91 10.07 -13.65
C LYS A 139 -6.58 10.70 -13.27
N ALA A 140 -5.62 9.91 -12.81
CA ALA A 140 -4.24 10.32 -12.60
C ALA A 140 -3.32 9.17 -13.00
N GLU A 141 -2.17 9.50 -13.58
CA GLU A 141 -1.10 8.54 -13.85
C GLU A 141 0.02 8.73 -12.83
N ALA A 142 0.62 7.63 -12.35
CA ALA A 142 1.67 7.68 -11.35
C ALA A 142 2.46 6.37 -11.27
N ASP A 143 3.74 6.50 -10.93
CA ASP A 143 4.61 5.35 -10.74
C ASP A 143 4.45 4.72 -9.36
N ASP A 144 4.61 3.41 -9.26
CA ASP A 144 4.80 2.72 -7.99
C ASP A 144 6.29 2.65 -7.60
N ILE A 145 6.59 1.99 -6.47
CA ILE A 145 7.96 1.82 -5.94
C ILE A 145 8.89 0.98 -6.84
N THR A 146 8.35 0.28 -7.84
CA THR A 146 9.11 -0.49 -8.82
C THR A 146 9.45 0.34 -10.05
N GLY A 147 8.77 1.47 -10.23
CA GLY A 147 8.84 2.35 -11.40
C GLY A 147 7.90 1.88 -12.51
N GLU A 148 6.91 1.05 -12.19
CA GLU A 148 5.80 0.72 -13.08
C GLU A 148 4.76 1.83 -13.03
N ASP A 149 4.22 2.21 -14.18
CA ASP A 149 3.23 3.26 -14.34
C ASP A 149 1.81 2.69 -14.18
N TYR A 150 0.94 3.46 -13.52
CA TYR A 150 -0.42 3.07 -13.20
C TYR A 150 -1.40 4.18 -13.50
N GLU A 151 -2.56 3.82 -14.08
CA GLU A 151 -3.74 4.68 -14.14
C GLU A 151 -4.57 4.49 -12.86
N LEU A 152 -4.89 5.59 -12.18
CA LEU A 152 -5.70 5.62 -10.98
C LEU A 152 -6.96 6.45 -11.20
N HIS A 153 -8.11 5.95 -10.73
CA HIS A 153 -9.32 6.78 -10.64
C HIS A 153 -9.61 7.15 -9.18
N VAL A 154 -9.80 8.43 -8.95
CA VAL A 154 -10.16 9.00 -7.63
C VAL A 154 -11.57 9.58 -7.71
N ASP A 155 -12.48 9.09 -6.89
CA ASP A 155 -13.85 9.60 -6.80
C ASP A 155 -13.86 11.09 -6.38
N ALA A 156 -14.47 11.94 -7.21
CA ALA A 156 -14.42 13.39 -7.05
C ALA A 156 -15.20 13.90 -5.82
N THR A 157 -16.05 13.07 -5.23
CA THR A 157 -16.84 13.45 -4.06
C THR A 157 -16.17 13.02 -2.77
N SER A 158 -15.69 11.79 -2.72
CA SER A 158 -15.12 11.19 -1.50
C SER A 158 -13.61 11.27 -1.41
N GLY A 159 -12.91 11.54 -2.51
CA GLY A 159 -11.44 11.47 -2.59
C GLY A 159 -10.87 10.07 -2.46
N ARG A 160 -11.66 9.04 -2.69
CA ARG A 160 -11.20 7.64 -2.59
C ARG A 160 -10.68 7.15 -3.94
N ILE A 161 -9.59 6.40 -3.91
CA ILE A 161 -9.14 5.65 -5.07
C ILE A 161 -10.15 4.52 -5.28
N VAL A 162 -10.78 4.46 -6.46
CA VAL A 162 -11.82 3.49 -6.82
C VAL A 162 -11.39 2.53 -7.92
N HIS A 163 -10.29 2.82 -8.60
CA HIS A 163 -9.70 1.97 -9.63
C HIS A 163 -8.19 2.15 -9.68
N VAL A 164 -7.47 1.07 -9.98
CA VAL A 164 -6.03 1.05 -10.25
C VAL A 164 -5.78 0.02 -11.35
N GLU A 165 -5.19 0.44 -12.44
CA GLU A 165 -4.86 -0.38 -13.61
C GLU A 165 -3.39 -0.14 -14.00
N ASP A 166 -2.72 -1.15 -14.54
CA ASP A 166 -1.38 -1.03 -15.11
C ASP A 166 -1.51 -0.30 -16.45
N ASP A 167 -0.69 0.71 -16.76
CA ASP A 167 -0.70 1.43 -18.03
C ASP A 167 0.21 0.76 -19.09
#